data_e8f88f231e3b7a574b7adffccf4c5807
#
_entry.id   e8f88f231e3b7a574b7adffccf4c5807
#
_cell.length_a   1.000
_cell.length_b   1.000
_cell.length_c   1.000
_cell.angle_alpha   90.00
_cell.angle_beta   90.00
_cell.angle_gamma   90.00
#
_symmetry.space_group_name_H-M   'P 1'
#
loop_
_entity.id
_entity.type
_entity.pdbx_description
1 polymer ?
#
loop_
_entity_poly.entity_id
_entity_poly.type
_entity_poly.pdbx_seq_one_letter_code
_entity_poly.pdbx_strand_id
1 'polypeptide(L)'
;MNNANKVGQFNISHVENAINPNFEQRILKYNSNVFQKDLYVKAPQKTKTLNNTTLPITSFYSPKQLLRAYLNPAYLKFLMDTNSNIKNMLNSNGINAKIYPENVRNIINSHITTTTAFALEIANTMGLSQADKKVLEQACVFHDFGKVLIPKEIIDKQGLLTNEEKQIMDLHSELGAELLKSTGMSERVINLVKNHHNAGNNTDILGQILSVADIYSALRETRSYKEALTEREALEILDQKAKNGEVSTEVVSALKATLKMKSVNAA
;
A
#
# COMPACT_ATOMS: atom_id res chain seq x y z
N MET A 1 -16.44 41.37 2.28
CA MET A 1 -15.38 41.13 1.27
C MET A 1 -15.04 39.66 1.35
N ASN A 2 -15.59 38.90 0.41
CA ASN A 2 -15.48 37.44 0.38
C ASN A 2 -14.22 37.02 -0.39
N ASN A 3 -13.32 36.30 0.25
CA ASN A 3 -12.33 35.50 -0.46
C ASN A 3 -12.66 34.03 -0.22
N ALA A 4 -13.42 33.48 -1.14
CA ALA A 4 -13.70 32.05 -1.22
C ALA A 4 -12.49 31.32 -1.79
N ASN A 5 -12.06 30.28 -1.10
CA ASN A 5 -11.03 29.31 -1.47
C ASN A 5 -11.26 28.76 -2.88
N LYS A 6 -10.37 29.07 -3.81
CA LYS A 6 -10.22 28.32 -5.06
C LYS A 6 -9.44 27.03 -4.73
N VAL A 7 -10.15 25.98 -4.44
CA VAL A 7 -9.63 24.61 -4.56
C VAL A 7 -9.40 24.38 -6.05
N GLY A 8 -8.14 24.19 -6.45
CA GLY A 8 -7.78 23.92 -7.84
C GLY A 8 -8.48 22.67 -8.34
N GLN A 9 -9.44 22.83 -9.23
CA GLN A 9 -9.99 21.74 -10.01
C GLN A 9 -8.87 21.19 -10.90
N PHE A 10 -8.38 20.02 -10.57
CA PHE A 10 -7.53 19.23 -11.47
C PHE A 10 -8.38 18.88 -12.69
N ASN A 11 -8.02 19.45 -13.82
CA ASN A 11 -8.73 19.26 -15.08
C ASN A 11 -8.36 17.89 -15.65
N ILE A 12 -9.22 16.89 -15.42
CA ILE A 12 -9.04 15.49 -15.85
C ILE A 12 -8.92 15.40 -17.38
N SER A 13 -9.41 16.38 -18.14
CA SER A 13 -9.28 16.42 -19.60
C SER A 13 -7.82 16.41 -20.10
N HIS A 14 -6.86 16.86 -19.28
CA HIS A 14 -5.43 16.79 -19.63
C HIS A 14 -4.82 15.41 -19.39
N VAL A 15 -5.39 14.62 -18.49
CA VAL A 15 -4.97 13.23 -18.23
C VAL A 15 -5.61 12.28 -19.25
N GLU A 16 -6.87 12.53 -19.63
CA GLU A 16 -7.57 11.76 -20.68
C GLU A 16 -6.92 11.93 -22.06
N ASN A 17 -6.39 13.10 -22.38
CA ASN A 17 -5.66 13.33 -23.63
C ASN A 17 -4.22 12.78 -23.64
N ALA A 18 -3.65 12.48 -22.47
CA ALA A 18 -2.32 11.86 -22.35
C ALA A 18 -2.39 10.33 -22.29
N ILE A 19 -3.53 9.77 -21.89
CA ILE A 19 -3.78 8.33 -21.91
C ILE A 19 -4.44 8.02 -23.26
N ASN A 20 -3.63 7.59 -24.23
CA ASN A 20 -4.10 7.07 -25.51
C ASN A 20 -5.25 6.08 -25.25
N PRO A 21 -6.46 6.25 -25.85
CA PRO A 21 -7.61 5.35 -25.64
C PRO A 21 -7.30 3.87 -25.95
N ASN A 22 -6.27 3.59 -26.75
CA ASN A 22 -5.72 2.26 -26.92
C ASN A 22 -4.86 1.76 -25.75
N PHE A 23 -4.55 2.61 -24.76
CA PHE A 23 -3.71 2.24 -23.63
C PHE A 23 -4.47 1.36 -22.63
N GLU A 24 -5.72 1.70 -22.30
CA GLU A 24 -6.57 0.84 -21.47
C GLU A 24 -6.81 -0.51 -22.14
N GLN A 25 -7.06 -0.55 -23.43
CA GLN A 25 -7.18 -1.79 -24.19
C GLN A 25 -5.85 -2.58 -24.26
N ARG A 26 -4.71 -1.90 -24.31
CA ARG A 26 -3.38 -2.55 -24.26
C ARG A 26 -3.05 -3.08 -22.86
N ILE A 27 -3.42 -2.40 -21.79
CA ILE A 27 -3.31 -2.91 -20.41
C ILE A 27 -4.18 -4.16 -20.25
N LEU A 28 -5.42 -4.13 -20.70
CA LEU A 28 -6.33 -5.27 -20.66
C LEU A 28 -5.81 -6.45 -21.49
N LYS A 29 -5.25 -6.19 -22.68
CA LYS A 29 -4.70 -7.20 -23.56
C LYS A 29 -3.36 -7.78 -23.06
N TYR A 30 -2.52 -6.98 -22.43
CA TYR A 30 -1.28 -7.43 -21.81
C TYR A 30 -1.54 -8.29 -20.56
N ASN A 31 -2.48 -7.87 -19.73
CA ASN A 31 -2.93 -8.64 -18.55
C ASN A 31 -3.58 -9.96 -18.93
N SER A 32 -4.31 -10.04 -20.06
CA SER A 32 -4.88 -11.31 -20.55
C SER A 32 -3.83 -12.33 -20.99
N ASN A 33 -2.69 -11.89 -21.50
CA ASN A 33 -1.62 -12.77 -21.96
C ASN A 33 -0.66 -13.25 -20.86
N VAL A 34 -0.51 -12.48 -19.76
CA VAL A 34 0.43 -12.80 -18.68
C VAL A 34 -0.25 -13.52 -17.50
N PHE A 35 -1.57 -13.38 -17.35
CA PHE A 35 -2.33 -13.92 -16.21
C PHE A 35 -3.57 -14.72 -16.64
N GLN A 36 -3.45 -15.57 -17.64
CA GLN A 36 -4.57 -16.28 -18.28
C GLN A 36 -5.35 -17.26 -17.37
N LYS A 37 -5.12 -17.37 -16.08
CA LYS A 37 -5.88 -18.29 -15.21
C LYS A 37 -6.78 -17.66 -14.14
N ASP A 38 -6.65 -16.37 -13.76
CA ASP A 38 -7.39 -15.85 -12.60
C ASP A 38 -8.08 -14.49 -12.75
N LEU A 39 -8.13 -13.87 -13.93
CA LEU A 39 -8.73 -12.54 -14.10
C LEU A 39 -9.56 -12.39 -15.37
N TYR A 40 -10.74 -13.03 -15.37
CA TYR A 40 -11.82 -12.58 -16.23
C TYR A 40 -12.54 -11.39 -15.54
N VAL A 41 -11.97 -10.21 -15.62
CA VAL A 41 -12.72 -8.96 -15.38
C VAL A 41 -13.31 -8.57 -16.73
N LYS A 42 -14.62 -8.84 -16.90
CA LYS A 42 -15.38 -8.29 -18.03
C LYS A 42 -15.15 -6.78 -18.05
N ALA A 43 -14.63 -6.26 -19.16
CA ALA A 43 -14.51 -4.83 -19.36
C ALA A 43 -15.85 -4.15 -19.09
N PRO A 44 -15.92 -3.08 -18.28
CA PRO A 44 -17.17 -2.37 -18.07
C PRO A 44 -17.66 -1.84 -19.40
N GLN A 45 -18.83 -2.32 -19.84
CA GLN A 45 -19.52 -1.73 -20.98
C GLN A 45 -19.93 -0.31 -20.58
N LYS A 46 -19.46 0.67 -21.37
CA LYS A 46 -19.89 2.07 -21.43
C LYS A 46 -20.37 2.71 -20.12
N THR A 47 -19.57 3.65 -19.64
CA THR A 47 -19.93 4.65 -18.63
C THR A 47 -21.38 5.10 -18.76
N LYS A 48 -22.24 4.72 -17.82
CA LYS A 48 -23.51 5.42 -17.58
C LYS A 48 -23.13 6.71 -16.86
N THR A 49 -23.31 7.83 -17.54
CA THR A 49 -23.31 9.17 -16.94
C THR A 49 -24.48 9.21 -15.93
N LEU A 50 -24.18 9.07 -14.67
CA LEU A 50 -25.08 9.39 -13.58
C LEU A 50 -24.69 10.81 -13.13
N ASN A 51 -25.56 11.77 -13.50
CA ASN A 51 -25.60 13.11 -12.92
C ASN A 51 -24.25 13.79 -12.69
N ASN A 52 -23.56 14.25 -13.75
CA ASN A 52 -22.42 15.19 -13.71
C ASN A 52 -21.37 15.01 -12.59
N THR A 53 -21.26 13.85 -11.99
CA THR A 53 -20.24 13.55 -10.97
C THR A 53 -19.26 12.54 -11.55
N THR A 54 -18.09 13.01 -11.96
CA THR A 54 -16.96 12.16 -12.37
C THR A 54 -16.41 11.51 -11.11
N LEU A 55 -16.76 10.23 -10.88
CA LEU A 55 -16.19 9.47 -9.76
C LEU A 55 -14.74 9.06 -10.11
N PRO A 56 -13.79 9.14 -9.18
CA PRO A 56 -12.43 8.69 -9.42
C PRO A 56 -12.39 7.19 -9.75
N ILE A 57 -11.48 6.77 -10.62
CA ILE A 57 -11.24 5.37 -11.03
C ILE A 57 -11.18 4.43 -9.81
N THR A 58 -10.60 4.90 -8.70
CA THR A 58 -10.54 4.19 -7.42
C THR A 58 -11.89 3.78 -6.84
N SER A 59 -13.02 4.34 -7.34
CA SER A 59 -14.37 3.98 -6.90
C SER A 59 -14.93 2.72 -7.56
N PHE A 60 -14.34 2.28 -8.68
CA PHE A 60 -14.85 1.17 -9.51
C PHE A 60 -14.07 -0.13 -9.35
N TYR A 61 -12.87 -0.08 -8.76
CA TYR A 61 -11.99 -1.23 -8.60
C TYR A 61 -11.66 -1.49 -7.14
N SER A 62 -11.51 -2.78 -6.79
CA SER A 62 -10.98 -3.12 -5.47
C SER A 62 -9.52 -2.67 -5.36
N PRO A 63 -9.01 -2.38 -4.15
CA PRO A 63 -7.62 -1.97 -3.96
C PRO A 63 -6.62 -2.96 -4.57
N LYS A 64 -6.87 -4.28 -4.49
CA LYS A 64 -6.02 -5.31 -5.11
C LYS A 64 -6.05 -5.26 -6.65
N GLN A 65 -7.18 -4.93 -7.25
CA GLN A 65 -7.26 -4.76 -8.71
C GLN A 65 -6.48 -3.53 -9.16
N LEU A 66 -6.57 -2.42 -8.42
CA LEU A 66 -5.77 -1.22 -8.65
C LEU A 66 -4.27 -1.50 -8.52
N LEU A 67 -3.85 -2.17 -7.44
CA LEU A 67 -2.45 -2.53 -7.25
C LEU A 67 -1.92 -3.34 -8.44
N ARG A 68 -2.65 -4.37 -8.89
CA ARG A 68 -2.26 -5.17 -10.06
C ARG A 68 -2.13 -4.32 -11.33
N ALA A 69 -3.05 -3.37 -11.55
CA ALA A 69 -2.97 -2.46 -12.69
C ALA A 69 -1.74 -1.53 -12.58
N TYR A 70 -1.45 -1.00 -11.39
CA TYR A 70 -0.33 -0.10 -11.15
C TYR A 70 1.03 -0.81 -11.20
N LEU A 71 1.07 -2.11 -10.92
CA LEU A 71 2.28 -2.93 -11.06
C LEU A 71 2.61 -3.29 -12.53
N ASN A 72 1.84 -2.84 -13.50
CA ASN A 72 2.18 -2.98 -14.92
C ASN A 72 3.49 -2.22 -15.23
N PRO A 73 4.52 -2.85 -15.82
CA PRO A 73 5.81 -2.20 -16.05
C PRO A 73 5.74 -0.91 -16.87
N ALA A 74 4.86 -0.84 -17.87
CA ALA A 74 4.69 0.35 -18.69
C ALA A 74 4.06 1.49 -17.87
N TYR A 75 3.10 1.17 -16.99
CA TYR A 75 2.48 2.16 -16.12
C TYR A 75 3.44 2.63 -15.02
N LEU A 76 4.20 1.73 -14.41
CA LEU A 76 5.26 2.09 -13.45
C LEU A 76 6.30 2.99 -14.08
N LYS A 77 6.72 2.70 -15.32
CA LYS A 77 7.64 3.55 -16.06
C LYS A 77 7.04 4.94 -16.30
N PHE A 78 5.76 5.01 -16.68
CA PHE A 78 5.06 6.28 -16.83
C PHE A 78 5.04 7.07 -15.50
N LEU A 79 4.67 6.45 -14.38
CA LEU A 79 4.67 7.09 -13.06
C LEU A 79 6.06 7.63 -12.68
N MET A 80 7.12 6.85 -12.92
CA MET A 80 8.50 7.29 -12.70
C MET A 80 8.90 8.46 -13.60
N ASP A 81 8.56 8.40 -14.89
CA ASP A 81 8.99 9.40 -15.85
C ASP A 81 8.28 10.76 -15.64
N THR A 82 7.06 10.74 -15.12
CA THR A 82 6.25 11.94 -14.85
C THR A 82 6.50 12.55 -13.48
N ASN A 83 7.23 11.86 -12.58
CA ASN A 83 7.51 12.34 -11.23
C ASN A 83 9.02 12.55 -11.01
N SER A 84 9.47 13.81 -11.10
CA SER A 84 10.87 14.16 -10.87
C SER A 84 11.35 13.89 -9.44
N ASN A 85 10.45 13.93 -8.43
CA ASN A 85 10.81 13.67 -7.04
C ASN A 85 11.32 12.24 -6.86
N ILE A 86 10.72 11.25 -7.53
CA ILE A 86 11.16 9.86 -7.48
C ILE A 86 12.62 9.76 -7.96
N LYS A 87 12.93 10.36 -9.12
CA LYS A 87 14.30 10.34 -9.68
C LYS A 87 15.30 11.04 -8.76
N ASN A 88 14.90 12.18 -8.19
CA ASN A 88 15.74 12.92 -7.25
C ASN A 88 16.01 12.11 -5.98
N MET A 89 14.99 11.49 -5.40
CA MET A 89 15.12 10.65 -4.20
C MET A 89 16.05 9.45 -4.46
N LEU A 90 15.90 8.76 -5.57
CA LEU A 90 16.75 7.62 -5.92
C LEU A 90 18.20 8.07 -6.13
N ASN A 91 18.43 9.09 -6.95
CA ASN A 91 19.76 9.59 -7.27
C ASN A 91 20.50 10.14 -6.05
N SER A 92 19.83 10.88 -5.15
CA SER A 92 20.45 11.40 -3.92
C SER A 92 20.86 10.31 -2.93
N ASN A 93 20.31 9.11 -3.06
CA ASN A 93 20.67 7.92 -2.29
C ASN A 93 21.57 6.94 -3.08
N GLY A 94 22.13 7.36 -4.21
CA GLY A 94 23.02 6.52 -5.04
C GLY A 94 22.33 5.35 -5.74
N ILE A 95 21.00 5.38 -5.85
CA ILE A 95 20.21 4.31 -6.45
C ILE A 95 19.89 4.67 -7.90
N ASN A 96 20.18 3.74 -8.82
CA ASN A 96 19.75 3.90 -10.21
C ASN A 96 18.22 3.88 -10.31
N ALA A 97 17.65 4.92 -10.93
CA ALA A 97 16.21 5.04 -11.13
C ALA A 97 15.72 4.00 -12.16
N LYS A 98 15.40 2.81 -11.69
CA LYS A 98 14.82 1.73 -12.50
C LYS A 98 13.76 0.96 -11.71
N ILE A 99 12.89 0.29 -12.43
CA ILE A 99 11.93 -0.67 -11.89
C ILE A 99 12.62 -2.04 -11.85
N TYR A 100 12.43 -2.75 -10.75
CA TYR A 100 12.90 -4.13 -10.60
C TYR A 100 11.71 -5.08 -10.84
N PRO A 101 11.60 -5.72 -12.04
CA PRO A 101 10.43 -6.53 -12.41
C PRO A 101 10.19 -7.72 -11.49
N GLU A 102 11.24 -8.26 -10.91
CA GLU A 102 11.19 -9.35 -9.93
C GLU A 102 10.50 -8.93 -8.63
N ASN A 103 10.69 -7.67 -8.20
CA ASN A 103 10.03 -7.14 -7.01
C ASN A 103 8.52 -7.01 -7.20
N VAL A 104 8.07 -6.74 -8.44
CA VAL A 104 6.64 -6.64 -8.78
C VAL A 104 5.89 -7.92 -8.41
N ARG A 105 6.51 -9.09 -8.59
CA ARG A 105 5.89 -10.38 -8.22
C ARG A 105 5.83 -10.56 -6.71
N ASN A 106 6.83 -10.07 -6.00
CA ASN A 106 6.95 -10.23 -4.55
C ASN A 106 6.01 -9.30 -3.78
N ILE A 107 5.58 -8.17 -4.38
CA ILE A 107 4.64 -7.23 -3.73
C ILE A 107 3.25 -7.84 -3.60
N ILE A 108 2.76 -8.59 -4.60
CA ILE A 108 1.46 -9.28 -4.52
C ILE A 108 1.66 -10.64 -3.81
N ASN A 109 2.03 -10.62 -2.56
CA ASN A 109 2.30 -11.82 -1.76
C ASN A 109 1.24 -12.03 -0.67
N SER A 110 1.45 -13.06 0.15
CA SER A 110 0.62 -13.37 1.32
C SER A 110 0.63 -12.22 2.33
N HIS A 111 1.76 -11.50 2.46
CA HIS A 111 1.95 -10.42 3.42
C HIS A 111 0.88 -9.33 3.30
N ILE A 112 0.70 -8.73 2.10
CA ILE A 112 -0.35 -7.72 1.89
C ILE A 112 -1.74 -8.25 2.29
N THR A 113 -2.03 -9.51 1.94
CA THR A 113 -3.32 -10.12 2.25
C THR A 113 -3.51 -10.28 3.76
N THR A 114 -2.48 -10.76 4.44
CA THR A 114 -2.49 -11.00 5.90
C THR A 114 -2.53 -9.67 6.66
N THR A 115 -1.70 -8.69 6.27
CA THR A 115 -1.71 -7.35 6.85
C THR A 115 -3.08 -6.67 6.70
N THR A 116 -3.67 -6.73 5.48
CA THR A 116 -5.01 -6.16 5.24
C THR A 116 -6.08 -6.84 6.11
N ALA A 117 -6.03 -8.16 6.22
CA ALA A 117 -7.00 -8.89 7.03
C ALA A 117 -6.91 -8.49 8.51
N PHE A 118 -5.72 -8.50 9.11
CA PHE A 118 -5.55 -8.09 10.51
C PHE A 118 -5.93 -6.63 10.73
N ALA A 119 -5.53 -5.73 9.83
CA ALA A 119 -5.88 -4.31 9.95
C ALA A 119 -7.39 -4.09 9.96
N LEU A 120 -8.14 -4.74 9.06
CA LEU A 120 -9.60 -4.61 9.01
C LEU A 120 -10.29 -5.24 10.22
N GLU A 121 -9.78 -6.33 10.74
CA GLU A 121 -10.30 -6.96 11.96
C GLU A 121 -10.05 -6.10 13.20
N ILE A 122 -8.84 -5.52 13.34
CA ILE A 122 -8.55 -4.53 14.39
C ILE A 122 -9.50 -3.33 14.27
N ALA A 123 -9.68 -2.79 13.06
CA ALA A 123 -10.60 -1.69 12.79
C ALA A 123 -12.06 -2.03 13.14
N ASN A 124 -12.49 -3.28 12.91
CA ASN A 124 -13.80 -3.77 13.35
C ASN A 124 -13.92 -3.82 14.87
N THR A 125 -12.91 -4.37 15.56
CA THR A 125 -12.87 -4.45 17.02
C THR A 125 -12.89 -3.06 17.67
N MET A 126 -12.26 -2.07 17.02
CA MET A 126 -12.24 -0.68 17.46
C MET A 126 -13.49 0.13 17.02
N GLY A 127 -14.43 -0.47 16.29
CA GLY A 127 -15.67 0.18 15.88
C GLY A 127 -15.51 1.26 14.80
N LEU A 128 -14.46 1.20 13.98
CA LEU A 128 -14.23 2.21 12.95
C LEU A 128 -15.31 2.22 11.87
N SER A 129 -15.55 3.40 11.27
CA SER A 129 -16.53 3.59 10.20
C SER A 129 -16.18 2.79 8.93
N GLN A 130 -17.17 2.49 8.10
CA GLN A 130 -16.93 1.85 6.80
C GLN A 130 -16.08 2.71 5.86
N ALA A 131 -16.17 4.05 5.97
CA ALA A 131 -15.34 4.98 5.22
C ALA A 131 -13.87 4.87 5.63
N ASP A 132 -13.59 4.83 6.93
CA ASP A 132 -12.23 4.65 7.45
C ASP A 132 -11.66 3.28 7.07
N LYS A 133 -12.45 2.22 7.18
CA LYS A 133 -12.03 0.87 6.76
C LYS A 133 -11.66 0.79 5.28
N LYS A 134 -12.39 1.52 4.41
CA LYS A 134 -12.05 1.58 2.98
C LYS A 134 -10.72 2.30 2.75
N VAL A 135 -10.45 3.39 3.46
CA VAL A 135 -9.17 4.11 3.41
C VAL A 135 -8.04 3.20 3.93
N LEU A 136 -8.26 2.53 5.05
CA LEU A 136 -7.30 1.61 5.66
C LEU A 136 -6.97 0.44 4.71
N GLU A 137 -7.99 -0.18 4.11
CA GLU A 137 -7.80 -1.25 3.13
C GLU A 137 -6.92 -0.82 1.96
N GLN A 138 -7.17 0.38 1.41
CA GLN A 138 -6.34 0.93 0.35
C GLN A 138 -4.89 1.13 0.84
N ALA A 139 -4.70 1.73 2.00
CA ALA A 139 -3.36 1.95 2.56
C ALA A 139 -2.62 0.62 2.79
N CYS A 140 -3.28 -0.39 3.36
CA CYS A 140 -2.70 -1.73 3.56
C CYS A 140 -2.26 -2.39 2.25
N VAL A 141 -3.08 -2.25 1.19
CA VAL A 141 -2.74 -2.84 -0.11
C VAL A 141 -1.54 -2.16 -0.76
N PHE A 142 -1.34 -0.88 -0.51
CA PHE A 142 -0.30 -0.08 -1.17
C PHE A 142 0.92 0.26 -0.31
N HIS A 143 0.96 -0.13 0.98
CA HIS A 143 2.04 0.29 1.89
C HIS A 143 3.43 -0.05 1.36
N ASP A 144 3.59 -1.20 0.74
CA ASP A 144 4.83 -1.74 0.18
C ASP A 144 5.06 -1.39 -1.31
N PHE A 145 4.20 -0.59 -1.93
CA PHE A 145 4.22 -0.33 -3.37
C PHE A 145 5.56 0.21 -3.87
N GLY A 146 6.24 1.03 -3.07
CA GLY A 146 7.55 1.59 -3.43
C GLY A 146 8.69 0.57 -3.52
N LYS A 147 8.54 -0.63 -3.01
CA LYS A 147 9.54 -1.72 -3.13
C LYS A 147 9.87 -2.08 -4.58
N VAL A 148 9.01 -1.72 -5.55
CA VAL A 148 9.32 -1.88 -6.99
C VAL A 148 10.57 -1.11 -7.43
N LEU A 149 10.97 -0.10 -6.66
CA LEU A 149 12.10 0.78 -6.94
C LEU A 149 13.33 0.50 -6.07
N ILE A 150 13.23 -0.38 -5.07
CA ILE A 150 14.33 -0.74 -4.19
C ILE A 150 15.21 -1.80 -4.87
N PRO A 151 16.55 -1.70 -4.80
CA PRO A 151 17.45 -2.70 -5.35
C PRO A 151 17.13 -4.12 -4.84
N LYS A 152 17.09 -5.07 -5.79
CA LYS A 152 16.76 -6.47 -5.48
C LYS A 152 17.71 -7.08 -4.46
N GLU A 153 18.98 -6.72 -4.54
CA GLU A 153 20.05 -7.18 -3.67
C GLU A 153 19.79 -6.82 -2.20
N ILE A 154 19.04 -5.72 -1.96
CA ILE A 154 18.64 -5.29 -0.61
C ILE A 154 17.38 -6.04 -0.17
N ILE A 155 16.37 -6.16 -1.06
CA ILE A 155 15.10 -6.84 -0.73
C ILE A 155 15.32 -8.33 -0.41
N ASP A 156 16.15 -9.01 -1.21
CA ASP A 156 16.36 -10.46 -1.14
C ASP A 156 17.58 -10.85 -0.26
N LYS A 157 18.20 -9.86 0.43
CA LYS A 157 19.38 -10.13 1.24
C LYS A 157 19.11 -11.18 2.30
N GLN A 158 19.96 -12.21 2.32
CA GLN A 158 19.95 -13.21 3.38
C GLN A 158 20.72 -12.68 4.61
N GLY A 159 19.99 -12.41 5.69
CA GLY A 159 20.55 -11.87 6.92
C GLY A 159 20.17 -10.41 7.18
N LEU A 160 20.90 -9.78 8.11
CA LEU A 160 20.63 -8.41 8.53
C LEU A 160 21.08 -7.40 7.47
N LEU A 161 20.29 -6.36 7.27
CA LEU A 161 20.69 -5.19 6.48
C LEU A 161 21.73 -4.37 7.26
N THR A 162 22.71 -3.79 6.56
CA THR A 162 23.55 -2.74 7.14
C THR A 162 22.71 -1.48 7.39
N ASN A 163 23.28 -0.50 8.09
CA ASN A 163 22.56 0.76 8.33
C ASN A 163 22.23 1.48 7.02
N GLU A 164 23.15 1.47 6.06
CA GLU A 164 22.99 2.08 4.73
C GLU A 164 21.91 1.34 3.93
N GLU A 165 21.97 0.01 3.90
CA GLU A 165 20.95 -0.81 3.23
C GLU A 165 19.56 -0.63 3.87
N LYS A 166 19.52 -0.48 5.21
CA LYS A 166 18.28 -0.18 5.90
C LYS A 166 17.72 1.17 5.51
N GLN A 167 18.54 2.21 5.43
CA GLN A 167 18.12 3.53 4.95
C GLN A 167 17.53 3.45 3.53
N ILE A 168 18.17 2.69 2.63
CA ILE A 168 17.66 2.48 1.28
C ILE A 168 16.33 1.70 1.31
N MET A 169 16.22 0.66 2.12
CA MET A 169 14.96 -0.09 2.28
C MET A 169 13.83 0.81 2.79
N ASP A 170 14.09 1.65 3.77
CA ASP A 170 13.10 2.53 4.39
C ASP A 170 12.54 3.59 3.41
N LEU A 171 13.26 3.91 2.31
CA LEU A 171 12.77 4.79 1.25
C LEU A 171 11.50 4.27 0.55
N HIS A 172 11.19 2.98 0.63
CA HIS A 172 10.03 2.43 -0.08
C HIS A 172 8.71 3.10 0.33
N SER A 173 8.58 3.54 1.56
CA SER A 173 7.37 4.23 2.03
C SER A 173 7.19 5.59 1.35
N GLU A 174 8.23 6.40 1.23
CA GLU A 174 8.19 7.67 0.51
C GLU A 174 8.06 7.48 -1.00
N LEU A 175 8.81 6.54 -1.58
CA LEU A 175 8.73 6.21 -3.02
C LEU A 175 7.32 5.70 -3.39
N GLY A 176 6.72 4.88 -2.53
CA GLY A 176 5.34 4.41 -2.70
C GLY A 176 4.34 5.55 -2.67
N ALA A 177 4.47 6.48 -1.74
CA ALA A 177 3.64 7.67 -1.67
C ALA A 177 3.79 8.55 -2.92
N GLU A 178 5.03 8.77 -3.40
CA GLU A 178 5.28 9.54 -4.62
C GLU A 178 4.67 8.88 -5.87
N LEU A 179 4.79 7.55 -6.00
CA LEU A 179 4.12 6.81 -7.07
C LEU A 179 2.61 7.00 -7.04
N LEU A 180 1.99 7.01 -5.84
CA LEU A 180 0.54 7.14 -5.69
C LEU A 180 0.01 8.54 -5.99
N LYS A 181 0.79 9.61 -5.85
CA LYS A 181 0.36 10.99 -6.14
C LYS A 181 -0.18 11.15 -7.56
N SER A 182 0.36 10.42 -8.53
CA SER A 182 -0.05 10.49 -9.93
C SER A 182 -1.21 9.55 -10.29
N THR A 183 -1.81 8.84 -9.31
CA THR A 183 -2.83 7.83 -9.56
C THR A 183 -4.25 8.28 -9.22
N GLY A 184 -4.42 9.48 -8.66
CA GLY A 184 -5.71 9.95 -8.13
C GLY A 184 -6.12 9.30 -6.79
N MET A 185 -5.18 8.63 -6.11
CA MET A 185 -5.38 8.14 -4.74
C MET A 185 -5.59 9.31 -3.79
N SER A 186 -6.42 9.13 -2.76
CA SER A 186 -6.67 10.20 -1.79
C SER A 186 -5.41 10.55 -0.99
N GLU A 187 -5.24 11.83 -0.65
CA GLU A 187 -4.11 12.29 0.17
C GLU A 187 -4.01 11.53 1.50
N ARG A 188 -5.15 11.15 2.11
CA ARG A 188 -5.15 10.39 3.35
C ARG A 188 -4.49 9.02 3.16
N VAL A 189 -4.79 8.30 2.07
CA VAL A 189 -4.13 7.02 1.74
C VAL A 189 -2.64 7.22 1.47
N ILE A 190 -2.27 8.25 0.69
CA ILE A 190 -0.88 8.57 0.37
C ILE A 190 -0.08 8.84 1.65
N ASN A 191 -0.65 9.62 2.58
CA ASN A 191 -0.01 9.92 3.86
C ASN A 191 0.13 8.68 4.76
N LEU A 192 -0.85 7.77 4.76
CA LEU A 192 -0.77 6.52 5.50
C LEU A 192 0.35 5.63 4.94
N VAL A 193 0.45 5.51 3.62
CA VAL A 193 1.54 4.77 2.95
C VAL A 193 2.90 5.38 3.27
N LYS A 194 3.02 6.71 3.18
CA LYS A 194 4.27 7.42 3.48
C LYS A 194 4.76 7.14 4.90
N ASN A 195 3.86 7.11 5.88
CA ASN A 195 4.21 7.13 7.30
C ASN A 195 3.98 5.79 8.02
N HIS A 196 3.76 4.69 7.31
CA HIS A 196 3.36 3.44 7.95
C HIS A 196 4.42 2.85 8.91
N HIS A 197 5.69 3.22 8.76
CA HIS A 197 6.75 2.86 9.70
C HIS A 197 6.91 3.84 10.87
N ASN A 198 6.25 5.00 10.83
CA ASN A 198 6.37 6.08 11.82
C ASN A 198 5.04 6.36 12.53
N ALA A 199 4.20 5.34 12.71
CA ALA A 199 2.85 5.47 13.25
C ALA A 199 2.81 5.24 14.78
N GLY A 200 3.51 6.08 15.55
CA GLY A 200 3.39 6.13 17.02
C GLY A 200 2.06 6.70 17.50
N ASN A 201 1.89 6.82 18.83
CA ASN A 201 0.63 7.17 19.49
C ASN A 201 -0.04 8.50 19.05
N ASN A 202 0.71 9.40 18.42
CA ASN A 202 0.22 10.74 18.04
C ASN A 202 -0.15 10.88 16.57
N THR A 203 -0.26 9.79 15.81
CA THR A 203 -0.60 9.78 14.38
C THR A 203 -2.07 9.41 14.15
N ASP A 204 -2.51 9.47 12.86
CA ASP A 204 -3.84 8.99 12.46
C ASP A 204 -4.03 7.53 12.93
N ILE A 205 -5.15 7.24 13.56
CA ILE A 205 -5.49 5.90 14.08
C ILE A 205 -5.39 4.82 13.00
N LEU A 206 -5.69 5.14 11.74
CA LEU A 206 -5.54 4.20 10.62
C LEU A 206 -4.06 3.86 10.36
N GLY A 207 -3.16 4.84 10.53
CA GLY A 207 -1.72 4.62 10.44
C GLY A 207 -1.21 3.73 11.57
N GLN A 208 -1.71 3.95 12.79
CA GLN A 208 -1.38 3.10 13.94
C GLN A 208 -1.84 1.66 13.72
N ILE A 209 -3.04 1.45 13.18
CA ILE A 209 -3.58 0.12 12.87
C ILE A 209 -2.74 -0.55 11.77
N LEU A 210 -2.44 0.18 10.69
CA LEU A 210 -1.60 -0.33 9.60
C LEU A 210 -0.23 -0.78 10.13
N SER A 211 0.44 0.05 10.92
CA SER A 211 1.77 -0.26 11.49
C SER A 211 1.75 -1.52 12.37
N VAL A 212 0.79 -1.65 13.27
CA VAL A 212 0.67 -2.82 14.13
C VAL A 212 0.35 -4.09 13.33
N ALA A 213 -0.56 -3.99 12.35
CA ALA A 213 -0.93 -5.12 11.48
C ALA A 213 0.23 -5.57 10.61
N ASP A 214 1.01 -4.62 10.06
CA ASP A 214 2.20 -4.89 9.25
C ASP A 214 3.27 -5.62 10.07
N ILE A 215 3.64 -5.07 11.22
CA ILE A 215 4.63 -5.69 12.12
C ILE A 215 4.16 -7.08 12.55
N TYR A 216 2.90 -7.24 12.96
CA TYR A 216 2.37 -8.54 13.37
C TYR A 216 2.42 -9.55 12.24
N SER A 217 1.98 -9.18 11.03
CA SER A 217 2.04 -10.04 9.84
C SER A 217 3.46 -10.46 9.53
N ALA A 218 4.41 -9.50 9.53
CA ALA A 218 5.82 -9.77 9.27
C ALA A 218 6.46 -10.71 10.31
N LEU A 219 6.05 -10.62 11.57
CA LEU A 219 6.53 -11.52 12.64
C LEU A 219 5.97 -12.95 12.51
N ARG A 220 4.76 -13.09 11.95
CA ARG A 220 4.03 -14.34 11.77
C ARG A 220 4.30 -15.03 10.44
N GLU A 221 5.11 -14.44 9.56
CA GLU A 221 5.52 -15.03 8.28
C GLU A 221 6.88 -15.72 8.37
N THR A 222 6.97 -16.92 7.78
CA THR A 222 8.26 -17.55 7.47
C THR A 222 8.89 -16.82 6.29
N ARG A 223 10.12 -16.38 6.45
CA ARG A 223 10.96 -15.79 5.41
C ARG A 223 12.18 -16.66 5.19
N SER A 224 12.87 -16.49 4.06
CA SER A 224 14.04 -17.29 3.69
C SER A 224 15.15 -17.34 4.75
N TYR A 225 15.18 -16.38 5.66
CA TYR A 225 16.19 -16.23 6.73
C TYR A 225 15.59 -16.26 8.15
N LYS A 226 14.27 -16.49 8.32
CA LYS A 226 13.59 -16.44 9.61
C LYS A 226 12.35 -17.30 9.62
N GLU A 227 12.22 -18.18 10.61
CA GLU A 227 10.99 -18.89 10.92
C GLU A 227 9.91 -17.92 11.45
N ALA A 228 8.64 -18.27 11.21
CA ALA A 228 7.52 -17.56 11.78
C ALA A 228 7.54 -17.69 13.32
N LEU A 229 7.39 -16.56 14.01
CA LEU A 229 7.22 -16.57 15.46
C LEU A 229 5.84 -17.12 15.83
N THR A 230 5.72 -17.68 17.04
CA THR A 230 4.42 -18.00 17.62
C THR A 230 3.60 -16.74 17.86
N GLU A 231 2.28 -16.88 17.99
CA GLU A 231 1.40 -15.75 18.33
C GLU A 231 1.86 -15.04 19.61
N ARG A 232 2.21 -15.82 20.63
CA ARG A 232 2.68 -15.29 21.91
C ARG A 232 3.95 -14.44 21.75
N GLU A 233 4.96 -14.96 21.07
CA GLU A 233 6.23 -14.24 20.84
C GLU A 233 6.02 -12.95 20.04
N ALA A 234 5.17 -12.99 19.00
CA ALA A 234 4.85 -11.80 18.22
C ALA A 234 4.14 -10.72 19.06
N LEU A 235 3.23 -11.13 19.95
CA LEU A 235 2.55 -10.20 20.85
C LEU A 235 3.49 -9.65 21.94
N GLU A 236 4.43 -10.44 22.46
CA GLU A 236 5.45 -9.97 23.41
C GLU A 236 6.34 -8.87 22.77
N ILE A 237 6.73 -9.05 21.50
CA ILE A 237 7.49 -8.02 20.75
C ILE A 237 6.65 -6.74 20.57
N LEU A 238 5.37 -6.87 20.20
CA LEU A 238 4.48 -5.71 20.04
C LEU A 238 4.25 -4.98 21.38
N ASP A 239 4.14 -5.71 22.49
CA ASP A 239 4.05 -5.11 23.83
C ASP A 239 5.30 -4.30 24.18
N GLN A 240 6.48 -4.84 23.84
CA GLN A 240 7.72 -4.10 24.08
C GLN A 240 7.80 -2.85 23.22
N LYS A 241 7.41 -2.94 21.94
CA LYS A 241 7.34 -1.77 21.04
C LYS A 241 6.34 -0.72 21.53
N ALA A 242 5.19 -1.15 22.05
CA ALA A 242 4.20 -0.24 22.64
C ALA A 242 4.73 0.46 23.90
N LYS A 243 5.44 -0.26 24.78
CA LYS A 243 6.12 0.33 25.94
C LYS A 243 7.16 1.38 25.58
N ASN A 244 7.85 1.17 24.46
CA ASN A 244 8.84 2.11 23.93
C ASN A 244 8.19 3.29 23.17
N GLY A 245 6.86 3.29 22.98
CA GLY A 245 6.16 4.32 22.20
C GLY A 245 6.30 4.20 20.70
N GLU A 246 6.86 3.09 20.20
CA GLU A 246 7.06 2.84 18.77
C GLU A 246 5.75 2.48 18.05
N VAL A 247 4.80 1.88 18.75
CA VAL A 247 3.46 1.54 18.26
C VAL A 247 2.39 1.87 19.31
N SER A 248 1.13 1.96 18.88
CA SER A 248 0.01 2.29 19.76
C SER A 248 -0.34 1.14 20.71
N THR A 249 -0.32 1.43 22.01
CA THR A 249 -0.78 0.51 23.06
C THR A 249 -2.26 0.14 22.89
N GLU A 250 -3.09 1.11 22.48
CA GLU A 250 -4.52 0.90 22.24
C GLU A 250 -4.73 -0.10 21.09
N VAL A 251 -4.02 0.07 19.97
CA VAL A 251 -4.13 -0.81 18.80
C VAL A 251 -3.59 -2.21 19.10
N VAL A 252 -2.49 -2.33 19.85
CA VAL A 252 -1.97 -3.64 20.29
C VAL A 252 -3.00 -4.36 21.18
N SER A 253 -3.68 -3.61 22.06
CA SER A 253 -4.75 -4.17 22.90
C SER A 253 -5.96 -4.64 22.05
N ALA A 254 -6.33 -3.86 21.03
CA ALA A 254 -7.38 -4.24 20.08
C ALA A 254 -7.01 -5.48 19.26
N LEU A 255 -5.75 -5.61 18.80
CA LEU A 255 -5.26 -6.84 18.15
C LEU A 255 -5.41 -8.06 19.05
N LYS A 256 -5.00 -7.97 20.32
CA LYS A 256 -5.15 -9.07 21.31
C LYS A 256 -6.62 -9.47 21.50
N ALA A 257 -7.52 -8.50 21.59
CA ALA A 257 -8.97 -8.75 21.69
C ALA A 257 -9.48 -9.47 20.43
N THR A 258 -9.05 -9.05 19.26
CA THR A 258 -9.39 -9.67 17.97
C THR A 258 -8.97 -11.13 17.91
N LEU A 259 -7.73 -11.43 18.30
CA LEU A 259 -7.17 -12.81 18.30
C LEU A 259 -7.91 -13.71 19.31
N LYS A 260 -8.21 -13.20 20.50
CA LYS A 260 -9.00 -13.93 21.51
C LYS A 260 -10.41 -14.26 21.03
N MET A 261 -11.10 -13.34 20.35
CA MET A 261 -12.42 -13.60 19.77
C MET A 261 -12.36 -14.72 18.72
N LYS A 262 -11.32 -14.77 17.90
CA LYS A 262 -11.14 -15.84 16.91
C LYS A 262 -10.94 -17.21 17.56
N SER A 263 -10.12 -17.29 18.60
CA SER A 263 -9.88 -18.57 19.29
C SER A 263 -11.16 -19.14 19.94
N VAL A 264 -12.03 -18.26 20.48
CA VAL A 264 -13.34 -18.66 21.05
C VAL A 264 -14.31 -19.14 19.97
N ASN A 265 -14.32 -18.50 18.80
CA ASN A 265 -15.23 -18.86 17.69
C ASN A 265 -14.77 -20.12 16.92
N ALA A 266 -13.52 -20.54 17.09
CA ALA A 266 -12.94 -21.73 16.45
C ALA A 266 -13.01 -22.99 17.32
N ALA A 267 -13.43 -22.88 18.58
CA ALA A 267 -13.59 -23.95 19.56
C ALA A 267 -15.02 -24.40 19.66
#